data_0cfa6b2d917b185ba2fc44d9df919055
#
_entry.id   0cfa6b2d917b185ba2fc44d9df919055
#
_cell.length_a   1.000
_cell.length_b   1.000
_cell.length_c   1.000
_cell.angle_alpha   90.00
_cell.angle_beta   90.00
_cell.angle_gamma   90.00
#
_symmetry.space_group_name_H-M   'P 1'
#
loop_
_entity.id
_entity.type
_entity.pdbx_description
1 polymer ?
#
loop_
_entity_poly.entity_id
_entity_poly.type
_entity_poly.pdbx_seq_one_letter_code
_entity_poly.pdbx_strand_id
1 'polypeptide(L)'
;LRNQCLRRVEISEIIVVASGCTDRTEEIVRQHMAQDPRIRLLVQEKREGKTSAVNLFLAHARESICVVESGDTLPHEDAIENMVAMFGDPAVGMTGAHKVPVNTPEHIIGYLSHLRLKLEHQLCLDIPRLGELIAFRKVFDHIPPDVAMDEAFVEALVIRRGLQVRYAPDAVVFNMGPQTVGDFIKQRRRNYAGHLHLLDKYGYRVSSLDSGRVIRLALGEIWSAFRLVYIIVTLAFLEGIARLLGWWDYRVRKKRHEVWDIAWTTKQVTRPSAVNQLHPGTPPAPTRRS
;
A
#
# COMPACT_ATOMS: atom_id res chain seq x y z
N LEU A 1 7.24 -8.00 10.48
CA LEU A 1 8.54 -7.30 10.41
C LEU A 1 9.66 -8.04 11.16
N ARG A 2 9.42 -8.65 12.33
CA ARG A 2 10.45 -9.38 13.10
C ARG A 2 11.12 -10.54 12.34
N ASN A 3 10.41 -11.17 11.42
CA ASN A 3 10.86 -12.34 10.66
C ASN A 3 11.35 -11.97 9.25
N GLN A 4 11.82 -10.75 9.04
CA GLN A 4 12.42 -10.36 7.77
C GLN A 4 13.81 -10.96 7.59
N CYS A 5 14.11 -11.47 6.40
CA CYS A 5 15.43 -11.96 6.00
C CYS A 5 16.28 -10.78 5.54
N LEU A 6 17.10 -10.24 6.42
CA LEU A 6 17.94 -9.08 6.17
C LEU A 6 19.38 -9.49 5.97
N ARG A 7 20.04 -9.00 4.92
CA ARG A 7 21.43 -9.30 4.55
C ARG A 7 22.30 -8.06 4.41
N ARG A 8 21.76 -6.99 3.82
CA ARG A 8 22.46 -5.74 3.50
C ARG A 8 21.87 -4.55 4.26
N VAL A 9 20.72 -4.73 4.85
CA VAL A 9 20.00 -3.70 5.60
C VAL A 9 19.72 -4.17 7.02
N GLU A 10 19.45 -3.23 7.91
CA GLU A 10 19.11 -3.50 9.31
C GLU A 10 17.84 -2.74 9.69
N ILE A 11 17.00 -3.38 10.51
CA ILE A 11 15.87 -2.71 11.16
C ILE A 11 16.32 -2.30 12.56
N SER A 12 16.66 -1.02 12.74
CA SER A 12 17.10 -0.45 14.01
C SER A 12 15.96 -0.26 15.00
N GLU A 13 14.75 0.12 14.50
CA GLU A 13 13.56 0.31 15.32
C GLU A 13 12.28 -0.07 14.58
N ILE A 14 11.26 -0.50 15.32
CA ILE A 14 9.91 -0.78 14.84
C ILE A 14 8.94 0.04 15.68
N ILE A 15 8.37 1.09 15.11
CA ILE A 15 7.41 1.96 15.76
C ILE A 15 6.00 1.57 15.35
N VAL A 16 5.20 1.11 16.31
CA VAL A 16 3.78 0.83 16.11
C VAL A 16 2.98 2.00 16.63
N VAL A 17 2.20 2.63 15.76
CA VAL A 17 1.27 3.70 16.13
C VAL A 17 -0.14 3.14 16.24
N ALA A 18 -0.63 3.00 17.46
CA ALA A 18 -2.01 2.59 17.77
C ALA A 18 -2.90 3.83 17.85
N SER A 19 -3.71 4.08 16.80
CA SER A 19 -4.54 5.27 16.70
C SER A 19 -6.02 4.95 16.98
N GLY A 20 -6.47 5.22 18.20
CA GLY A 20 -7.83 4.96 18.65
C GLY A 20 -8.24 3.49 18.50
N CYS A 21 -7.35 2.57 18.82
CA CYS A 21 -7.62 1.13 18.77
C CYS A 21 -8.64 0.74 19.87
N THR A 22 -9.63 -0.06 19.46
CA THR A 22 -10.66 -0.60 20.39
C THR A 22 -10.56 -2.11 20.57
N ASP A 23 -9.54 -2.71 19.96
CA ASP A 23 -9.23 -4.13 20.01
C ASP A 23 -7.98 -4.42 20.86
N ARG A 24 -7.48 -5.64 20.81
CA ARG A 24 -6.28 -6.06 21.56
C ARG A 24 -4.95 -5.61 20.94
N THR A 25 -4.94 -4.68 19.98
CA THR A 25 -3.72 -4.25 19.27
C THR A 25 -2.63 -3.80 20.26
N GLU A 26 -2.97 -2.92 21.20
CA GLU A 26 -1.98 -2.40 22.16
C GLU A 26 -1.43 -3.49 23.09
N GLU A 27 -2.28 -4.40 23.56
CA GLU A 27 -1.87 -5.54 24.39
C GLU A 27 -0.87 -6.43 23.66
N ILE A 28 -1.19 -6.78 22.41
CA ILE A 28 -0.33 -7.63 21.56
C ILE A 28 1.01 -6.94 21.31
N VAL A 29 1.02 -5.64 21.02
CA VAL A 29 2.27 -4.89 20.79
C VAL A 29 3.12 -4.87 22.05
N ARG A 30 2.54 -4.63 23.25
CA ARG A 30 3.28 -4.67 24.52
C ARG A 30 3.89 -6.03 24.79
N GLN A 31 3.22 -7.13 24.45
CA GLN A 31 3.79 -8.49 24.57
C GLN A 31 5.00 -8.66 23.65
N HIS A 32 4.97 -8.10 22.43
CA HIS A 32 6.12 -8.15 21.52
C HIS A 32 7.25 -7.23 21.96
N MET A 33 6.98 -6.07 22.56
CA MET A 33 7.98 -5.18 23.14
C MET A 33 8.82 -5.86 24.22
N ALA A 34 8.21 -6.74 25.02
CA ALA A 34 8.93 -7.51 26.05
C ALA A 34 9.94 -8.51 25.45
N GLN A 35 9.80 -8.88 24.17
CA GLN A 35 10.63 -9.86 23.46
C GLN A 35 11.64 -9.22 22.51
N ASP A 36 11.39 -7.98 22.07
CA ASP A 36 12.21 -7.30 21.08
C ASP A 36 12.33 -5.81 21.44
N PRO A 37 13.51 -5.36 21.93
CA PRO A 37 13.71 -3.99 22.40
C PRO A 37 13.63 -2.93 21.28
N ARG A 38 13.65 -3.35 20.00
CA ARG A 38 13.49 -2.43 18.87
C ARG A 38 12.04 -1.96 18.71
N ILE A 39 11.08 -2.68 19.30
CA ILE A 39 9.66 -2.35 19.19
C ILE A 39 9.29 -1.25 20.17
N ARG A 40 8.64 -0.22 19.66
CA ARG A 40 8.11 0.90 20.43
C ARG A 40 6.63 1.09 20.11
N LEU A 41 5.82 1.35 21.12
CA LEU A 41 4.39 1.65 20.98
C LEU A 41 4.14 3.13 21.22
N LEU A 42 3.51 3.79 20.25
CA LEU A 42 2.95 5.12 20.37
C LEU A 42 1.44 5.02 20.33
N VAL A 43 0.76 5.63 21.28
CA VAL A 43 -0.71 5.56 21.40
C VAL A 43 -1.31 6.93 21.13
N GLN A 44 -2.28 6.99 20.22
CA GLN A 44 -3.20 8.12 20.07
C GLN A 44 -4.55 7.70 20.67
N GLU A 45 -5.02 8.45 21.66
CA GLU A 45 -6.29 8.14 22.37
C GLU A 45 -7.49 8.15 21.44
N LYS A 46 -7.45 8.99 20.40
CA LYS A 46 -8.52 9.14 19.41
C LYS A 46 -8.02 8.74 18.03
N ARG A 47 -8.96 8.30 17.19
CA ARG A 47 -8.70 8.00 15.80
C ARG A 47 -8.63 9.30 14.98
N GLU A 48 -7.42 9.74 14.70
CA GLU A 48 -7.14 11.00 14.01
C GLU A 48 -6.84 10.85 12.51
N GLY A 49 -6.86 9.61 12.02
CA GLY A 49 -6.55 9.27 10.63
C GLY A 49 -5.11 8.84 10.41
N LYS A 50 -4.86 8.25 9.21
CA LYS A 50 -3.56 7.64 8.88
C LYS A 50 -2.44 8.69 8.86
N THR A 51 -2.70 9.87 8.30
CA THR A 51 -1.72 10.95 8.21
C THR A 51 -1.24 11.42 9.58
N SER A 52 -2.15 11.53 10.58
CA SER A 52 -1.77 11.87 11.96
C SER A 52 -0.86 10.78 12.55
N ALA A 53 -1.18 9.49 12.33
CA ALA A 53 -0.34 8.39 12.79
C ALA A 53 1.06 8.38 12.13
N VAL A 54 1.13 8.67 10.81
CA VAL A 54 2.41 8.81 10.09
C VAL A 54 3.20 10.00 10.61
N ASN A 55 2.57 11.14 10.91
CA ASN A 55 3.25 12.29 11.50
C ASN A 55 3.81 11.98 12.89
N LEU A 56 3.06 11.25 13.72
CA LEU A 56 3.55 10.82 15.03
C LEU A 56 4.75 9.86 14.88
N PHE A 57 4.71 8.95 13.91
CA PHE A 57 5.86 8.12 13.55
C PHE A 57 7.06 8.98 13.13
N LEU A 58 6.90 9.92 12.20
CA LEU A 58 7.98 10.78 11.69
C LEU A 58 8.65 11.61 12.78
N ALA A 59 7.86 12.11 13.76
CA ALA A 59 8.39 12.87 14.90
C ALA A 59 9.28 12.03 15.81
N HIS A 60 9.12 10.69 15.81
CA HIS A 60 9.84 9.79 16.70
C HIS A 60 10.87 8.89 15.97
N ALA A 61 10.79 8.80 14.65
CA ALA A 61 11.73 8.03 13.83
C ALA A 61 13.13 8.68 13.83
N ARG A 62 14.15 7.87 14.11
CA ARG A 62 15.54 8.32 14.25
C ARG A 62 16.35 8.16 12.99
N GLU A 63 15.96 7.17 12.15
CA GLU A 63 16.71 6.80 10.97
C GLU A 63 16.39 7.68 9.76
N SER A 64 17.33 7.75 8.85
CA SER A 64 17.21 8.51 7.59
C SER A 64 16.36 7.81 6.55
N ILE A 65 16.21 6.48 6.64
CA ILE A 65 15.31 5.68 5.79
C ILE A 65 14.16 5.22 6.66
N CYS A 66 12.95 5.61 6.29
CA CYS A 66 11.70 5.23 6.94
C CYS A 66 10.93 4.23 6.10
N VAL A 67 10.36 3.22 6.75
CA VAL A 67 9.42 2.28 6.12
C VAL A 67 8.06 2.45 6.79
N VAL A 68 7.03 2.63 5.99
CA VAL A 68 5.63 2.70 6.45
C VAL A 68 4.86 1.53 5.89
N GLU A 69 4.25 0.76 6.77
CA GLU A 69 3.41 -0.39 6.46
C GLU A 69 1.99 -0.17 6.97
N SER A 70 1.00 -0.51 6.16
CA SER A 70 -0.40 -0.55 6.58
C SER A 70 -0.64 -1.76 7.49
N GLY A 71 -1.32 -1.56 8.63
CA GLY A 71 -1.54 -2.61 9.65
C GLY A 71 -2.43 -3.78 9.22
N ASP A 72 -2.91 -3.79 7.97
CA ASP A 72 -3.73 -4.83 7.34
C ASP A 72 -3.03 -5.46 6.12
N THR A 73 -1.72 -5.41 6.10
CA THR A 73 -0.87 -6.06 5.09
C THR A 73 0.12 -7.02 5.74
N LEU A 74 0.70 -7.91 4.94
CA LEU A 74 1.70 -8.86 5.39
C LEU A 74 2.88 -8.87 4.41
N PRO A 75 4.05 -8.30 4.77
CA PRO A 75 5.24 -8.35 3.93
C PRO A 75 5.78 -9.77 3.80
N HIS A 76 6.24 -10.14 2.60
CA HIS A 76 7.10 -11.30 2.41
C HIS A 76 8.40 -11.14 3.21
N GLU A 77 9.04 -12.24 3.56
CA GLU A 77 10.24 -12.21 4.41
C GLU A 77 11.42 -11.43 3.82
N ASP A 78 11.51 -11.27 2.49
CA ASP A 78 12.54 -10.50 1.79
C ASP A 78 12.07 -9.08 1.41
N ALA A 79 10.85 -8.70 1.74
CA ALA A 79 10.25 -7.47 1.21
C ALA A 79 11.02 -6.20 1.64
N ILE A 80 11.39 -6.11 2.92
CA ILE A 80 12.13 -4.96 3.45
C ILE A 80 13.54 -4.91 2.84
N GLU A 81 14.23 -6.05 2.76
CA GLU A 81 15.56 -6.14 2.14
C GLU A 81 15.54 -5.63 0.70
N ASN A 82 14.62 -6.17 -0.14
CA ASN A 82 14.54 -5.84 -1.56
C ASN A 82 14.19 -4.37 -1.80
N MET A 83 13.37 -3.78 -0.93
CA MET A 83 12.92 -2.41 -1.05
C MET A 83 13.98 -1.42 -0.57
N VAL A 84 14.57 -1.69 0.61
CA VAL A 84 15.51 -0.75 1.26
C VAL A 84 16.90 -0.81 0.63
N ALA A 85 17.33 -1.96 0.11
CA ALA A 85 18.61 -2.08 -0.59
C ALA A 85 18.74 -1.13 -1.81
N MET A 86 17.62 -0.71 -2.42
CA MET A 86 17.62 0.26 -3.53
C MET A 86 18.11 1.66 -3.13
N PHE A 87 18.10 2.00 -1.85
CA PHE A 87 18.64 3.27 -1.34
C PHE A 87 20.19 3.33 -1.31
N GLY A 88 20.87 2.27 -1.70
CA GLY A 88 22.29 2.33 -2.05
C GLY A 88 22.58 3.32 -3.19
N ASP A 89 21.60 3.58 -4.06
CA ASP A 89 21.64 4.70 -5.01
C ASP A 89 21.17 5.99 -4.31
N PRO A 90 22.02 7.03 -4.18
CA PRO A 90 21.64 8.27 -3.52
C PRO A 90 20.52 9.05 -4.22
N ALA A 91 20.28 8.79 -5.51
CA ALA A 91 19.20 9.41 -6.27
C ALA A 91 17.82 8.85 -5.88
N VAL A 92 17.75 7.65 -5.27
CA VAL A 92 16.48 7.03 -4.82
C VAL A 92 16.00 7.71 -3.56
N GLY A 93 14.82 8.29 -3.63
CA GLY A 93 14.16 8.94 -2.50
C GLY A 93 12.97 8.17 -1.92
N MET A 94 12.32 7.34 -2.75
CA MET A 94 11.20 6.52 -2.31
C MET A 94 11.13 5.22 -3.11
N THR A 95 10.79 4.13 -2.43
CA THR A 95 10.50 2.83 -3.04
C THR A 95 9.17 2.28 -2.54
N GLY A 96 8.54 1.40 -3.30
CA GLY A 96 7.31 0.75 -2.86
C GLY A 96 7.19 -0.68 -3.36
N ALA A 97 6.49 -1.49 -2.59
CA ALA A 97 6.36 -2.92 -2.77
C ALA A 97 5.33 -3.31 -3.83
N HIS A 98 5.49 -4.53 -4.34
CA HIS A 98 4.54 -5.23 -5.19
C HIS A 98 3.40 -5.80 -4.35
N LYS A 99 2.19 -5.30 -4.56
CA LYS A 99 0.98 -5.75 -3.86
C LYS A 99 0.42 -7.00 -4.50
N VAL A 100 0.31 -8.06 -3.74
CA VAL A 100 -0.27 -9.36 -4.15
C VAL A 100 -1.56 -9.59 -3.36
N PRO A 101 -2.72 -9.77 -4.03
CA PRO A 101 -3.97 -9.99 -3.33
C PRO A 101 -4.06 -11.41 -2.77
N VAL A 102 -4.61 -11.54 -1.57
CA VAL A 102 -4.92 -12.82 -0.94
C VAL A 102 -6.42 -13.18 -1.00
N ASN A 103 -7.20 -12.40 -1.71
CA ASN A 103 -8.62 -12.67 -1.94
C ASN A 103 -8.81 -14.00 -2.68
N THR A 104 -9.87 -14.72 -2.35
CA THR A 104 -10.27 -15.95 -3.05
C THR A 104 -10.72 -15.60 -4.49
N PRO A 105 -10.02 -16.07 -5.55
CA PRO A 105 -10.29 -15.66 -6.93
C PRO A 105 -11.57 -16.27 -7.52
N GLU A 106 -12.18 -17.26 -6.86
CA GLU A 106 -13.44 -17.90 -7.25
C GLU A 106 -14.63 -16.96 -7.21
N HIS A 107 -14.56 -15.91 -6.37
CA HIS A 107 -15.59 -14.88 -6.29
C HIS A 107 -15.27 -13.70 -7.20
N ILE A 108 -16.28 -13.11 -7.82
CA ILE A 108 -16.11 -12.03 -8.79
C ILE A 108 -15.29 -10.85 -8.21
N ILE A 109 -15.53 -10.45 -6.97
CA ILE A 109 -14.80 -9.34 -6.33
C ILE A 109 -13.35 -9.74 -6.01
N GLY A 110 -13.12 -10.99 -5.61
CA GLY A 110 -11.77 -11.54 -5.43
C GLY A 110 -11.01 -11.54 -6.76
N TYR A 111 -11.61 -12.05 -7.82
CA TYR A 111 -11.02 -12.03 -9.15
C TYR A 111 -10.73 -10.59 -9.64
N LEU A 112 -11.66 -9.66 -9.43
CA LEU A 112 -11.44 -8.23 -9.75
C LEU A 112 -10.26 -7.64 -8.97
N SER A 113 -10.05 -8.06 -7.72
CA SER A 113 -8.89 -7.65 -6.92
C SER A 113 -7.58 -8.15 -7.53
N HIS A 114 -7.54 -9.42 -7.98
CA HIS A 114 -6.38 -9.99 -8.67
C HIS A 114 -6.10 -9.30 -9.99
N LEU A 115 -7.11 -9.13 -10.84
CA LEU A 115 -6.97 -8.44 -12.13
C LEU A 115 -6.46 -7.01 -11.93
N ARG A 116 -7.07 -6.26 -11.02
CA ARG A 116 -6.67 -4.88 -10.73
C ARG A 116 -5.22 -4.78 -10.27
N LEU A 117 -4.78 -5.62 -9.32
CA LEU A 117 -3.42 -5.57 -8.81
C LEU A 117 -2.40 -6.07 -9.84
N LYS A 118 -2.78 -7.04 -10.72
CA LYS A 118 -1.97 -7.44 -11.87
C LYS A 118 -1.75 -6.27 -12.84
N LEU A 119 -2.82 -5.56 -13.22
CA LEU A 119 -2.71 -4.38 -14.08
C LEU A 119 -1.92 -3.24 -13.41
N GLU A 120 -2.08 -3.06 -12.11
CA GLU A 120 -1.32 -2.10 -11.33
C GLU A 120 0.18 -2.46 -11.30
N HIS A 121 0.53 -3.73 -11.11
CA HIS A 121 1.91 -4.22 -11.18
C HIS A 121 2.54 -3.91 -12.55
N GLN A 122 1.86 -4.25 -13.65
CA GLN A 122 2.35 -3.96 -15.00
C GLN A 122 2.54 -2.45 -15.23
N LEU A 123 1.63 -1.63 -14.73
CA LEU A 123 1.75 -0.17 -14.80
C LEU A 123 2.95 0.34 -14.00
N CYS A 124 3.19 -0.24 -12.81
CA CYS A 124 4.26 0.17 -11.92
C CYS A 124 5.66 -0.14 -12.45
N LEU A 125 5.82 -1.09 -13.38
CA LEU A 125 7.08 -1.35 -14.05
C LEU A 125 7.53 -0.14 -14.91
N ASP A 126 6.58 0.63 -15.45
CA ASP A 126 6.85 1.82 -16.23
C ASP A 126 6.77 3.11 -15.41
N ILE A 127 5.70 3.22 -14.61
CA ILE A 127 5.39 4.41 -13.80
C ILE A 127 5.07 3.94 -12.38
N PRO A 128 5.99 4.14 -11.43
CA PRO A 128 5.77 3.78 -10.04
C PRO A 128 4.46 4.35 -9.48
N ARG A 129 3.68 3.49 -8.83
CA ARG A 129 2.47 3.83 -8.06
C ARG A 129 2.53 3.09 -6.75
N LEU A 130 2.99 3.80 -5.75
CA LEU A 130 3.36 3.19 -4.48
C LEU A 130 2.23 3.28 -3.46
N GLY A 131 2.20 2.32 -2.54
CA GLY A 131 1.20 2.29 -1.47
C GLY A 131 1.28 0.99 -0.67
N GLU A 132 0.58 0.92 0.45
CA GLU A 132 0.50 -0.17 1.43
C GLU A 132 1.83 -0.43 2.17
N LEU A 133 2.93 -0.67 1.47
CA LEU A 133 4.28 -0.81 1.99
C LEU A 133 5.21 0.07 1.16
N ILE A 134 5.74 1.12 1.77
CA ILE A 134 6.63 2.10 1.15
C ILE A 134 7.87 2.33 2.03
N ALA A 135 9.00 2.63 1.39
CA ALA A 135 10.17 3.16 2.07
C ALA A 135 10.55 4.50 1.45
N PHE A 136 11.06 5.42 2.26
CA PHE A 136 11.47 6.74 1.79
C PHE A 136 12.59 7.35 2.63
N ARG A 137 13.38 8.25 2.02
CA ARG A 137 14.30 9.10 2.77
C ARG A 137 13.51 10.14 3.55
N LYS A 138 13.86 10.32 4.82
CA LYS A 138 13.24 11.31 5.71
C LYS A 138 13.72 12.72 5.32
N VAL A 139 13.22 13.23 4.20
CA VAL A 139 13.56 14.56 3.66
C VAL A 139 12.50 15.62 3.98
N PHE A 140 11.56 15.28 4.83
CA PHE A 140 10.49 16.14 5.34
C PHE A 140 10.12 15.72 6.78
N ASP A 141 9.51 16.62 7.54
CA ASP A 141 9.22 16.39 8.96
C ASP A 141 7.75 16.05 9.23
N HIS A 142 6.85 16.47 8.35
CA HIS A 142 5.42 16.21 8.51
C HIS A 142 4.65 16.25 7.19
N ILE A 143 3.46 15.64 7.20
CA ILE A 143 2.46 15.66 6.14
C ILE A 143 1.29 16.53 6.62
N PRO A 144 0.73 17.44 5.80
CA PRO A 144 -0.43 18.23 6.19
C PRO A 144 -1.61 17.36 6.66
N PRO A 145 -2.32 17.72 7.74
CA PRO A 145 -3.34 16.88 8.36
C PRO A 145 -4.56 16.62 7.47
N ASP A 146 -4.79 17.46 6.46
CA ASP A 146 -5.89 17.34 5.51
C ASP A 146 -5.60 16.40 4.32
N VAL A 147 -4.44 15.76 4.30
CA VAL A 147 -4.07 14.79 3.26
C VAL A 147 -4.63 13.42 3.62
N ALA A 148 -5.54 12.89 2.79
CA ALA A 148 -6.10 11.56 2.95
C ALA A 148 -5.27 10.46 2.26
N MET A 149 -4.34 10.85 1.38
CA MET A 149 -3.49 9.97 0.55
C MET A 149 -2.02 10.23 0.90
N ASP A 150 -1.61 9.77 2.07
CA ASP A 150 -0.27 10.00 2.64
C ASP A 150 0.85 9.51 1.72
N GLU A 151 0.75 8.30 1.17
CA GLU A 151 1.78 7.73 0.28
C GLU A 151 1.99 8.58 -0.99
N ALA A 152 0.89 9.03 -1.61
CA ALA A 152 0.97 9.87 -2.80
C ALA A 152 1.51 11.28 -2.47
N PHE A 153 1.28 11.78 -1.26
CA PHE A 153 1.86 13.03 -0.82
C PHE A 153 3.35 12.91 -0.52
N VAL A 154 3.79 11.81 0.11
CA VAL A 154 5.20 11.49 0.30
C VAL A 154 5.92 11.42 -1.05
N GLU A 155 5.33 10.74 -2.05
CA GLU A 155 5.83 10.69 -3.42
C GLU A 155 6.03 12.11 -3.97
N ALA A 156 5.04 13.00 -3.82
CA ALA A 156 5.14 14.38 -4.27
C ALA A 156 6.28 15.15 -3.57
N LEU A 157 6.48 14.96 -2.27
CA LEU A 157 7.54 15.61 -1.51
C LEU A 157 8.94 15.14 -1.96
N VAL A 158 9.10 13.85 -2.19
CA VAL A 158 10.34 13.23 -2.66
C VAL A 158 10.72 13.75 -4.05
N ILE A 159 9.75 13.78 -4.99
CA ILE A 159 9.96 14.30 -6.34
C ILE A 159 10.33 15.79 -6.32
N ARG A 160 9.67 16.60 -5.47
CA ARG A 160 10.01 18.03 -5.31
C ARG A 160 11.42 18.28 -4.78
N ARG A 161 12.03 17.30 -4.13
CA ARG A 161 13.44 17.32 -3.68
C ARG A 161 14.42 16.86 -4.78
N GLY A 162 13.94 16.56 -5.99
CA GLY A 162 14.74 16.07 -7.11
C GLY A 162 15.14 14.60 -6.98
N LEU A 163 14.53 13.86 -6.05
CA LEU A 163 14.79 12.45 -5.82
C LEU A 163 13.86 11.57 -6.66
N GLN A 164 14.32 10.36 -6.96
CA GLN A 164 13.60 9.39 -7.77
C GLN A 164 12.65 8.53 -6.91
N VAL A 165 11.53 8.20 -7.50
CA VAL A 165 10.59 7.20 -6.99
C VAL A 165 10.76 5.93 -7.80
N ARG A 166 10.96 4.78 -7.14
CA ARG A 166 11.17 3.50 -7.81
C ARG A 166 10.22 2.42 -7.29
N TYR A 167 9.79 1.58 -8.19
CA TYR A 167 9.03 0.38 -7.87
C TYR A 167 9.98 -0.79 -7.61
N ALA A 168 9.74 -1.55 -6.53
CA ALA A 168 10.51 -2.74 -6.16
C ALA A 168 9.65 -3.99 -6.45
N PRO A 169 9.70 -4.59 -7.66
CA PRO A 169 8.84 -5.70 -8.06
C PRO A 169 9.06 -6.96 -7.23
N ASP A 170 10.29 -7.15 -6.71
CA ASP A 170 10.67 -8.29 -5.90
C ASP A 170 10.36 -8.10 -4.39
N ALA A 171 9.93 -6.92 -3.99
CA ALA A 171 9.47 -6.64 -2.63
C ALA A 171 7.96 -6.91 -2.54
N VAL A 172 7.57 -8.13 -2.21
CA VAL A 172 6.16 -8.55 -2.19
C VAL A 172 5.49 -8.21 -0.87
N VAL A 173 4.29 -7.64 -0.95
CA VAL A 173 3.40 -7.44 0.20
C VAL A 173 2.02 -8.04 -0.09
N PHE A 174 1.54 -8.90 0.80
CA PHE A 174 0.22 -9.50 0.70
C PHE A 174 -0.84 -8.55 1.25
N ASN A 175 -1.91 -8.36 0.49
CA ASN A 175 -2.99 -7.43 0.81
C ASN A 175 -4.34 -8.11 0.63
N MET A 176 -5.24 -7.95 1.61
CA MET A 176 -6.63 -8.34 1.47
C MET A 176 -7.43 -7.19 0.85
N GLY A 177 -7.77 -7.34 -0.43
CA GLY A 177 -8.64 -6.39 -1.10
C GLY A 177 -10.09 -6.43 -0.60
N PRO A 178 -10.96 -5.52 -1.08
CA PRO A 178 -12.39 -5.55 -0.78
C PRO A 178 -13.00 -6.92 -1.08
N GLN A 179 -13.92 -7.37 -0.23
CA GLN A 179 -14.63 -8.65 -0.41
C GLN A 179 -16.05 -8.46 -0.95
N THR A 180 -16.58 -7.23 -0.88
CA THR A 180 -17.90 -6.89 -1.38
C THR A 180 -17.85 -5.75 -2.40
N VAL A 181 -18.86 -5.68 -3.28
CA VAL A 181 -19.02 -4.55 -4.22
C VAL A 181 -19.12 -3.23 -3.48
N GLY A 182 -19.83 -3.22 -2.35
CA GLY A 182 -19.99 -2.01 -1.51
C GLY A 182 -18.64 -1.51 -0.97
N ASP A 183 -17.80 -2.40 -0.43
CA ASP A 183 -16.47 -2.05 0.08
C ASP A 183 -15.54 -1.61 -1.06
N PHE A 184 -15.63 -2.27 -2.23
CA PHE A 184 -14.87 -1.87 -3.41
C PHE A 184 -15.20 -0.43 -3.83
N ILE A 185 -16.49 -0.11 -4.01
CA ILE A 185 -16.93 1.24 -4.39
C ILE A 185 -16.53 2.25 -3.32
N LYS A 186 -16.72 1.93 -2.03
CA LYS A 186 -16.37 2.82 -0.90
C LYS A 186 -14.87 3.16 -0.89
N GLN A 187 -14.02 2.15 -1.08
CA GLN A 187 -12.56 2.34 -1.14
C GLN A 187 -12.15 3.18 -2.36
N ARG A 188 -12.68 2.86 -3.55
CA ARG A 188 -12.32 3.58 -4.79
C ARG A 188 -12.79 5.02 -4.79
N ARG A 189 -14.01 5.25 -4.33
CA ARG A 189 -14.61 6.59 -4.15
C ARG A 189 -13.74 7.47 -3.26
N ARG A 190 -13.33 6.98 -2.11
CA ARG A 190 -12.45 7.67 -1.18
C ARG A 190 -11.10 8.02 -1.81
N ASN A 191 -10.46 7.03 -2.44
CA ASN A 191 -9.16 7.22 -3.07
C ASN A 191 -9.23 8.28 -4.18
N TYR A 192 -10.29 8.26 -5.00
CA TYR A 192 -10.46 9.23 -6.07
C TYR A 192 -10.68 10.65 -5.53
N ALA A 193 -11.51 10.81 -4.49
CA ALA A 193 -11.70 12.11 -3.83
C ALA A 193 -10.37 12.65 -3.24
N GLY A 194 -9.57 11.79 -2.62
CA GLY A 194 -8.24 12.13 -2.11
C GLY A 194 -7.27 12.55 -3.22
N HIS A 195 -7.27 11.87 -4.37
CA HIS A 195 -6.45 12.27 -5.53
C HIS A 195 -6.85 13.63 -6.11
N LEU A 196 -8.17 13.92 -6.18
CA LEU A 196 -8.64 15.25 -6.59
C LEU A 196 -8.20 16.33 -5.61
N HIS A 197 -8.24 16.04 -4.30
CA HIS A 197 -7.76 16.98 -3.29
C HIS A 197 -6.27 17.28 -3.45
N LEU A 198 -5.42 16.26 -3.69
CA LEU A 198 -3.99 16.45 -3.95
C LEU A 198 -3.74 17.30 -5.19
N LEU A 199 -4.50 17.07 -6.26
CA LEU A 199 -4.39 17.84 -7.49
C LEU A 199 -4.79 19.30 -7.28
N ASP A 200 -5.95 19.56 -6.68
CA ASP A 200 -6.51 20.92 -6.56
C ASP A 200 -5.73 21.78 -5.56
N LYS A 201 -5.35 21.19 -4.41
CA LYS A 201 -4.71 21.97 -3.33
C LYS A 201 -3.20 22.03 -3.44
N TYR A 202 -2.58 20.93 -3.86
CA TYR A 202 -1.12 20.77 -3.86
C TYR A 202 -0.49 20.74 -5.25
N GLY A 203 -1.32 20.77 -6.33
CA GLY A 203 -0.87 20.73 -7.72
C GLY A 203 -0.22 19.41 -8.10
N TYR A 204 -0.41 18.34 -7.31
CA TYR A 204 0.19 17.05 -7.58
C TYR A 204 -0.80 16.10 -8.28
N ARG A 205 -0.45 15.71 -9.52
CA ARG A 205 -1.24 14.76 -10.32
C ARG A 205 -0.70 13.34 -10.14
N VAL A 206 -1.45 12.54 -9.42
CA VAL A 206 -1.13 11.11 -9.23
C VAL A 206 -1.27 10.37 -10.56
N SER A 207 -0.33 9.46 -10.89
CA SER A 207 -0.35 8.65 -12.12
C SER A 207 -1.63 7.84 -12.32
N SER A 208 -2.39 7.57 -11.27
CA SER A 208 -3.70 6.88 -11.31
C SER A 208 -4.80 7.67 -12.02
N LEU A 209 -4.63 8.95 -12.24
CA LEU A 209 -5.56 9.77 -13.01
C LEU A 209 -5.37 9.61 -14.53
N ASP A 210 -4.29 8.97 -14.98
CA ASP A 210 -4.08 8.64 -16.39
C ASP A 210 -4.83 7.35 -16.79
N SER A 211 -6.09 7.53 -17.17
CA SER A 211 -6.98 6.42 -17.56
C SER A 211 -6.59 5.77 -18.89
N GLY A 212 -5.92 6.50 -19.79
CA GLY A 212 -5.62 6.00 -21.15
C GLY A 212 -4.66 4.81 -21.14
N ARG A 213 -3.67 4.85 -20.25
CA ARG A 213 -2.67 3.76 -20.12
C ARG A 213 -3.25 2.52 -19.47
N VAL A 214 -4.08 2.70 -18.43
CA VAL A 214 -4.80 1.59 -17.78
C VAL A 214 -5.74 0.89 -18.77
N ILE A 215 -6.45 1.66 -19.61
CA ILE A 215 -7.32 1.10 -20.64
C ILE A 215 -6.51 0.30 -21.67
N ARG A 216 -5.35 0.79 -22.12
CA ARG A 216 -4.50 0.06 -23.08
C ARG A 216 -4.02 -1.28 -22.51
N LEU A 217 -3.56 -1.32 -21.26
CA LEU A 217 -3.18 -2.57 -20.60
C LEU A 217 -4.35 -3.52 -20.43
N ALA A 218 -5.52 -3.01 -20.04
CA ALA A 218 -6.75 -3.80 -19.92
C ALA A 218 -7.17 -4.40 -21.27
N LEU A 219 -7.07 -3.66 -22.38
CA LEU A 219 -7.36 -4.16 -23.73
C LEU A 219 -6.39 -5.29 -24.14
N GLY A 220 -5.13 -5.23 -23.75
CA GLY A 220 -4.17 -6.32 -23.97
C GLY A 220 -4.57 -7.61 -23.27
N GLU A 221 -5.10 -7.52 -22.05
CA GLU A 221 -5.62 -8.68 -21.31
C GLU A 221 -6.91 -9.26 -21.92
N ILE A 222 -7.77 -8.42 -22.50
CA ILE A 222 -9.02 -8.86 -23.18
C ILE A 222 -8.72 -9.77 -24.37
N TRP A 223 -7.64 -9.48 -25.12
CA TRP A 223 -7.29 -10.25 -26.31
C TRP A 223 -6.93 -11.72 -26.00
N SER A 224 -6.49 -11.98 -24.76
CA SER A 224 -6.09 -13.31 -24.35
C SER A 224 -7.20 -14.23 -23.84
N ALA A 225 -8.40 -13.70 -23.49
CA ALA A 225 -9.50 -14.54 -23.01
C ALA A 225 -10.88 -13.84 -23.09
N PHE A 226 -11.76 -14.30 -23.96
CA PHE A 226 -13.14 -13.80 -24.11
C PHE A 226 -13.96 -13.75 -22.80
N ARG A 227 -13.68 -14.64 -21.83
CA ARG A 227 -14.29 -14.63 -20.49
C ARG A 227 -13.96 -13.38 -19.68
N LEU A 228 -12.83 -12.73 -19.97
CA LEU A 228 -12.40 -11.52 -19.25
C LEU A 228 -13.17 -10.27 -19.65
N VAL A 229 -13.80 -10.23 -20.82
CA VAL A 229 -14.56 -9.05 -21.29
C VAL A 229 -15.63 -8.64 -20.29
N TYR A 230 -16.45 -9.59 -19.84
CA TYR A 230 -17.49 -9.33 -18.84
C TYR A 230 -16.92 -8.78 -17.53
N ILE A 231 -15.82 -9.35 -17.07
CA ILE A 231 -15.16 -8.98 -15.81
C ILE A 231 -14.52 -7.59 -15.94
N ILE A 232 -13.84 -7.31 -17.05
CA ILE A 232 -13.23 -6.00 -17.31
C ILE A 232 -14.31 -4.91 -17.45
N VAL A 233 -15.41 -5.21 -18.13
CA VAL A 233 -16.56 -4.29 -18.24
C VAL A 233 -17.15 -4.04 -16.85
N THR A 234 -17.32 -5.08 -16.03
CA THR A 234 -17.80 -4.94 -14.65
C THR A 234 -16.84 -4.07 -13.81
N LEU A 235 -15.53 -4.31 -13.91
CA LEU A 235 -14.53 -3.51 -13.23
C LEU A 235 -14.57 -2.05 -13.66
N ALA A 236 -14.61 -1.80 -14.97
CA ALA A 236 -14.70 -0.45 -15.54
C ALA A 236 -15.97 0.29 -15.08
N PHE A 237 -17.10 -0.42 -15.04
CA PHE A 237 -18.38 0.12 -14.57
C PHE A 237 -18.35 0.48 -13.09
N LEU A 238 -17.87 -0.42 -12.23
CA LEU A 238 -17.72 -0.17 -10.79
C LEU A 238 -16.74 0.97 -10.50
N GLU A 239 -15.63 1.03 -11.23
CA GLU A 239 -14.65 2.11 -11.12
C GLU A 239 -15.25 3.45 -11.58
N GLY A 240 -16.06 3.45 -12.66
CA GLY A 240 -16.78 4.62 -13.15
C GLY A 240 -17.77 5.18 -12.12
N ILE A 241 -18.57 4.32 -11.50
CA ILE A 241 -19.49 4.69 -10.41
C ILE A 241 -18.70 5.25 -9.22
N ALA A 242 -17.64 4.57 -8.80
CA ALA A 242 -16.85 5.00 -7.67
C ALA A 242 -16.20 6.38 -7.90
N ARG A 243 -15.71 6.65 -9.12
CA ARG A 243 -15.14 7.96 -9.50
C ARG A 243 -16.21 9.06 -9.52
N LEU A 244 -17.40 8.78 -10.08
CA LEU A 244 -18.50 9.72 -10.08
C LEU A 244 -18.93 10.10 -8.65
N LEU A 245 -19.07 9.10 -7.77
CA LEU A 245 -19.40 9.30 -6.36
C LEU A 245 -18.27 10.03 -5.61
N GLY A 246 -16.99 9.74 -5.92
CA GLY A 246 -15.84 10.42 -5.34
C GLY A 246 -15.75 11.88 -5.79
N TRP A 247 -16.03 12.17 -7.06
CA TRP A 247 -16.15 13.52 -7.58
C TRP A 247 -17.28 14.29 -6.88
N TRP A 248 -18.44 13.65 -6.72
CA TRP A 248 -19.59 14.23 -6.01
C TRP A 248 -19.25 14.53 -4.55
N ASP A 249 -18.59 13.62 -3.84
CA ASP A 249 -18.16 13.85 -2.46
C ASP A 249 -17.22 15.03 -2.35
N TYR A 250 -16.25 15.09 -3.24
CA TYR A 250 -15.23 16.12 -3.22
C TYR A 250 -15.80 17.49 -3.64
N ARG A 251 -16.48 17.57 -4.79
CA ARG A 251 -16.94 18.84 -5.38
C ARG A 251 -18.21 19.38 -4.74
N VAL A 252 -19.17 18.50 -4.40
CA VAL A 252 -20.49 18.89 -3.92
C VAL A 252 -20.59 18.80 -2.41
N ARG A 253 -20.25 17.65 -1.83
CA ARG A 253 -20.35 17.43 -0.38
C ARG A 253 -19.17 17.98 0.41
N LYS A 254 -18.08 18.36 -0.24
CA LYS A 254 -16.82 18.84 0.36
C LYS A 254 -16.27 17.87 1.43
N LYS A 255 -16.53 16.57 1.29
CA LYS A 255 -16.09 15.52 2.20
C LYS A 255 -14.66 15.13 1.87
N ARG A 256 -13.72 15.35 2.80
CA ARG A 256 -12.26 15.13 2.58
C ARG A 256 -11.78 13.74 2.88
N HIS A 257 -12.57 12.89 3.58
CA HIS A 257 -12.23 11.53 3.95
C HIS A 257 -10.89 11.37 4.71
N GLU A 258 -10.53 12.32 5.53
CA GLU A 258 -9.29 12.34 6.32
C GLU A 258 -9.24 11.18 7.33
N VAL A 259 -10.39 10.85 7.92
CA VAL A 259 -10.55 9.70 8.81
C VAL A 259 -11.33 8.60 8.07
N TRP A 260 -10.70 7.42 7.97
CA TRP A 260 -11.27 6.31 7.24
C TRP A 260 -12.18 5.46 8.10
N ASP A 261 -13.35 5.08 7.58
CA ASP A 261 -14.16 4.05 8.21
C ASP A 261 -13.43 2.70 8.19
N ILE A 262 -13.59 1.92 9.26
CA ILE A 262 -12.97 0.59 9.35
C ILE A 262 -13.60 -0.33 8.30
N ALA A 263 -12.79 -0.89 7.42
CA ALA A 263 -13.19 -1.95 6.50
C ALA A 263 -12.90 -3.31 7.17
N TRP A 264 -13.83 -3.79 7.97
CA TRP A 264 -13.67 -5.04 8.74
C TRP A 264 -13.36 -6.25 7.86
N THR A 265 -13.84 -6.28 6.61
CA THR A 265 -13.65 -7.37 5.67
C THR A 265 -12.20 -7.49 5.17
N THR A 266 -11.38 -6.44 5.30
CA THR A 266 -9.98 -6.43 4.84
C THR A 266 -8.98 -6.69 5.97
N LYS A 267 -9.42 -6.89 7.22
CA LYS A 267 -8.54 -7.00 8.40
C LYS A 267 -7.97 -8.40 8.65
N GLN A 268 -8.42 -9.42 7.89
CA GLN A 268 -7.98 -10.80 8.08
C GLN A 268 -7.04 -11.23 6.95
N VAL A 269 -5.78 -10.79 7.01
CA VAL A 269 -4.74 -11.25 6.08
C VAL A 269 -4.08 -12.49 6.68
N THR A 270 -4.28 -13.65 6.05
CA THR A 270 -3.55 -14.88 6.36
C THR A 270 -2.50 -15.15 5.29
N ARG A 271 -1.37 -15.75 5.68
CA ARG A 271 -0.32 -16.16 4.72
C ARG A 271 -0.91 -17.17 3.74
N PRO A 272 -0.88 -16.93 2.42
CA PRO A 272 -1.32 -17.95 1.47
C PRO A 272 -0.46 -19.20 1.60
N SER A 273 -1.08 -20.38 1.63
CA SER A 273 -0.38 -21.67 1.64
C SER A 273 0.48 -21.93 0.39
N ALA A 274 0.33 -21.13 -0.66
CA ALA A 274 1.00 -21.28 -1.97
C ALA A 274 2.17 -20.30 -2.19
N VAL A 275 2.78 -19.74 -1.15
CA VAL A 275 3.91 -18.77 -1.28
C VAL A 275 5.12 -19.35 -2.04
N ASN A 276 5.30 -20.68 -2.05
CA ASN A 276 6.39 -21.36 -2.77
C ASN A 276 6.23 -21.38 -4.32
N GLN A 277 5.15 -20.86 -4.89
CA GLN A 277 4.90 -20.92 -6.34
C GLN A 277 5.12 -19.57 -7.07
N LEU A 278 5.44 -18.50 -6.36
CA LEU A 278 5.54 -17.14 -6.94
C LEU A 278 6.96 -16.74 -7.40
N HIS A 279 7.98 -17.55 -7.11
CA HIS A 279 9.32 -17.40 -7.67
C HIS A 279 9.71 -18.61 -8.51
N PRO A 280 9.50 -18.63 -9.83
CA PRO A 280 10.13 -19.61 -10.70
C PRO A 280 11.62 -19.25 -10.85
N GLY A 281 12.46 -19.65 -9.92
CA GLY A 281 13.91 -19.39 -10.04
C GLY A 281 14.77 -19.68 -8.81
N THR A 282 14.22 -19.97 -7.66
CA THR A 282 15.04 -20.33 -6.48
C THR A 282 15.13 -21.85 -6.37
N PRO A 283 16.33 -22.48 -6.52
CA PRO A 283 16.48 -23.91 -6.28
C PRO A 283 16.19 -24.22 -4.79
N PRO A 284 15.61 -25.39 -4.48
CA PRO A 284 15.34 -25.79 -3.10
C PRO A 284 16.64 -25.87 -2.30
N ALA A 285 16.60 -25.34 -1.08
CA ALA A 285 17.72 -25.41 -0.15
C ALA A 285 18.10 -26.90 0.09
N PRO A 286 19.39 -27.21 0.17
CA PRO A 286 19.84 -28.61 0.37
C PRO A 286 19.33 -29.10 1.73
N THR A 287 18.57 -30.19 1.70
CA THR A 287 18.16 -30.94 2.89
C THR A 287 19.40 -31.44 3.61
N ARG A 288 19.64 -30.92 4.81
CA ARG A 288 20.61 -31.51 5.73
C ARG A 288 20.10 -32.90 6.07
N ARG A 289 20.77 -33.90 5.56
CA ARG A 289 20.66 -35.28 6.09
C ARG A 289 21.41 -35.32 7.41
N SER A 290 20.73 -35.82 8.42
CA SER A 290 21.25 -36.19 9.74
C SER A 290 22.36 -37.22 9.66
#